data_624ed6e130b7a670d38b40fc6f5edfaa
#
_entry.id   624ed6e130b7a670d38b40fc6f5edfaa
#
_cell.length_a   1.000
_cell.length_b   1.000
_cell.length_c   1.000
_cell.angle_alpha   90.00
_cell.angle_beta   90.00
_cell.angle_gamma   90.00
#
_symmetry.space_group_name_H-M   'P 1'
#
loop_
_entity.id
_entity.type
_entity.pdbx_description
1 polymer ?
#
loop_
_entity_poly.entity_id
_entity_poly.type
_entity_poly.pdbx_seq_one_letter_code
_entity_poly.pdbx_strand_id
1 'polypeptide(L)'
;METSYFLGANTASGFLSLYDGFCRGEGDYLHIVKGGPGTGKSGFMRAISREAVRRGMDVEYVRCSGDPASLDGVYLPALHMGWCDGTAPHVAEPGIFGVDSDYVNLGTFCRTPLSSADTDRARALTAAYKEKYAQAYALLAAAKSTESALAPQELGEKEVLRAGAALCALVERLPAGESPRLRRRFAGAVSCEGVLEDRSSYELCKLVYLCEDGCALAAGALSAACEAALARGHRVILCLSPADGVTPDALILPDASAAFVRAMPLSSYEHVRRIPLDRLCGDMAAVKERRRAVRAARREGARYLSAGCETLREAKALHDELEAVYRPYMDFAALDALTAKEITRIFS
;
A
#
# COMPACT_ATOMS: atom_id res chain seq x y z
N MET A 1 8.44 -17.64 -0.34
CA MET A 1 7.22 -16.99 0.23
C MET A 1 6.91 -15.74 -0.60
N GLU A 2 5.64 -15.45 -0.87
CA GLU A 2 5.24 -14.29 -1.65
C GLU A 2 4.31 -13.41 -0.81
N THR A 3 4.65 -12.12 -0.67
CA THR A 3 3.81 -11.14 0.02
C THR A 3 3.55 -9.96 -0.89
N SER A 4 2.41 -9.30 -0.70
CA SER A 4 2.10 -8.08 -1.43
C SER A 4 1.58 -6.98 -0.51
N TYR A 5 1.71 -5.73 -0.95
CA TYR A 5 1.25 -4.53 -0.26
C TYR A 5 1.28 -3.33 -1.22
N PHE A 6 0.88 -2.17 -0.72
CA PHE A 6 0.92 -0.93 -1.49
C PHE A 6 1.83 0.09 -0.79
N LEU A 7 2.52 0.91 -1.59
CA LEU A 7 3.31 2.06 -1.12
C LEU A 7 2.74 3.38 -1.64
N GLY A 8 1.84 3.34 -2.61
CA GLY A 8 1.02 4.46 -3.04
C GLY A 8 -0.41 4.30 -2.55
N ALA A 9 -1.09 5.39 -2.21
CA ALA A 9 -2.50 5.39 -1.88
C ALA A 9 -3.23 6.57 -2.48
N ASN A 10 -4.43 6.32 -3.03
CA ASN A 10 -5.38 7.34 -3.40
C ASN A 10 -6.17 7.75 -2.16
N THR A 11 -5.86 8.90 -1.57
CA THR A 11 -6.42 9.37 -0.31
C THR A 11 -7.34 10.56 -0.48
N ALA A 12 -8.02 10.93 0.60
CA ALA A 12 -8.80 12.17 0.68
C ALA A 12 -7.97 13.45 0.44
N SER A 13 -6.65 13.38 0.62
CA SER A 13 -5.72 14.50 0.40
C SER A 13 -4.96 14.41 -0.93
N GLY A 14 -5.35 13.49 -1.82
CA GLY A 14 -4.65 13.22 -3.06
C GLY A 14 -3.80 11.96 -2.98
N PHE A 15 -2.86 11.82 -3.90
CA PHE A 15 -1.94 10.67 -3.90
C PHE A 15 -0.90 10.81 -2.78
N LEU A 16 -0.81 9.79 -1.94
CA LEU A 16 0.23 9.69 -0.91
C LEU A 16 1.23 8.60 -1.27
N SER A 17 2.52 8.92 -1.15
CA SER A 17 3.65 8.03 -1.46
C SER A 17 4.43 7.65 -0.20
N LEU A 18 4.74 6.37 -0.04
CA LEU A 18 5.62 5.82 0.99
C LEU A 18 6.90 5.20 0.38
N TYR A 19 7.20 5.51 -0.88
CA TYR A 19 8.34 4.94 -1.61
C TYR A 19 9.69 5.35 -1.06
N ASP A 20 9.80 6.46 -0.32
CA ASP A 20 11.05 6.91 0.31
C ASP A 20 11.65 5.86 1.25
N GLY A 21 10.80 5.02 1.86
CA GLY A 21 11.20 3.93 2.74
C GLY A 21 11.41 2.57 2.05
N PHE A 22 11.17 2.48 0.75
CA PHE A 22 11.28 1.23 0.01
C PHE A 22 12.73 0.88 -0.31
N CYS A 23 13.15 -0.36 -0.01
CA CYS A 23 14.49 -0.86 -0.28
C CYS A 23 15.59 0.10 0.22
N ARG A 24 15.50 0.47 1.52
CA ARG A 24 16.45 1.38 2.22
C ARG A 24 17.03 0.72 3.47
N GLY A 25 17.18 -0.62 3.45
CA GLY A 25 17.89 -1.37 4.47
C GLY A 25 19.40 -1.23 4.34
N GLU A 26 20.12 -1.66 5.36
CA GLU A 26 21.56 -1.82 5.27
C GLU A 26 21.88 -2.90 4.22
N GLY A 27 22.72 -2.54 3.25
CA GLY A 27 23.06 -3.42 2.14
C GLY A 27 22.03 -3.51 1.02
N ASP A 28 20.88 -2.83 1.13
CA ASP A 28 19.88 -2.81 0.06
C ASP A 28 20.37 -2.01 -1.15
N TYR A 29 20.01 -2.47 -2.36
CA TYR A 29 20.25 -1.76 -3.61
C TYR A 29 18.94 -1.60 -4.41
N LEU A 30 18.61 -0.36 -4.78
CA LEU A 30 17.36 -0.01 -5.46
C LEU A 30 17.60 0.34 -6.94
N HIS A 31 16.98 -0.42 -7.83
CA HIS A 31 16.88 -0.10 -9.26
C HIS A 31 15.60 0.72 -9.54
N ILE A 32 15.77 1.98 -9.92
CA ILE A 32 14.66 2.89 -10.22
C ILE A 32 14.33 2.78 -11.70
N VAL A 33 13.18 2.17 -12.00
CA VAL A 33 12.74 1.91 -13.37
C VAL A 33 12.06 3.15 -13.93
N LYS A 34 12.63 3.74 -14.97
CA LYS A 34 12.11 4.91 -15.68
C LYS A 34 11.53 4.49 -17.01
N GLY A 35 10.45 5.17 -17.43
CA GLY A 35 9.78 4.96 -18.71
C GLY A 35 8.38 5.54 -18.71
N GLY A 36 7.85 5.90 -19.87
CA GLY A 36 6.51 6.42 -20.02
C GLY A 36 5.41 5.36 -19.82
N PRO A 37 4.13 5.74 -20.02
CA PRO A 37 3.03 4.78 -20.06
C PRO A 37 3.27 3.67 -21.09
N GLY A 38 2.92 2.43 -20.78
CA GLY A 38 3.01 1.32 -21.72
C GLY A 38 4.44 0.85 -22.08
N THR A 39 5.50 1.35 -21.42
CA THR A 39 6.89 0.95 -21.70
C THR A 39 7.30 -0.40 -21.07
N GLY A 40 6.39 -1.13 -20.45
CA GLY A 40 6.66 -2.49 -19.96
C GLY A 40 7.28 -2.58 -18.58
N LYS A 41 7.28 -1.50 -17.75
CA LYS A 41 7.86 -1.48 -16.40
C LYS A 41 7.37 -2.62 -15.51
N SER A 42 6.04 -2.79 -15.40
CA SER A 42 5.44 -3.87 -14.61
C SER A 42 5.81 -5.26 -15.17
N GLY A 43 5.87 -5.41 -16.50
CA GLY A 43 6.30 -6.64 -17.17
C GLY A 43 7.75 -7.02 -16.85
N PHE A 44 8.66 -6.04 -16.89
CA PHE A 44 10.06 -6.19 -16.52
C PHE A 44 10.21 -6.68 -15.06
N MET A 45 9.54 -6.01 -14.11
CA MET A 45 9.56 -6.40 -12.69
C MET A 45 8.94 -7.79 -12.45
N ARG A 46 7.86 -8.12 -13.17
CA ARG A 46 7.26 -9.48 -13.12
C ARG A 46 8.18 -10.57 -13.65
N ALA A 47 8.97 -10.32 -14.67
CA ALA A 47 9.90 -11.30 -15.19
C ALA A 47 10.98 -11.62 -14.17
N ILE A 48 11.54 -10.61 -13.50
CA ILE A 48 12.53 -10.78 -12.41
C ILE A 48 11.90 -11.55 -11.25
N SER A 49 10.73 -11.16 -10.79
CA SER A 49 10.08 -11.83 -9.65
C SER A 49 9.70 -13.29 -9.94
N ARG A 50 9.25 -13.60 -11.16
CA ARG A 50 8.98 -14.99 -11.57
C ARG A 50 10.22 -15.87 -11.52
N GLU A 51 11.36 -15.35 -11.94
CA GLU A 51 12.63 -16.10 -11.86
C GLU A 51 13.04 -16.30 -10.39
N ALA A 52 12.89 -15.30 -9.53
CA ALA A 52 13.14 -15.44 -8.10
C ALA A 52 12.26 -16.52 -7.45
N VAL A 53 10.95 -16.52 -7.74
CA VAL A 53 10.01 -17.54 -7.27
C VAL A 53 10.39 -18.92 -7.78
N ARG A 54 10.76 -19.05 -9.08
CA ARG A 54 11.22 -20.31 -9.66
C ARG A 54 12.45 -20.88 -8.95
N ARG A 55 13.28 -20.02 -8.38
CA ARG A 55 14.47 -20.37 -7.57
C ARG A 55 14.16 -20.60 -6.08
N GLY A 56 12.88 -20.51 -5.68
CA GLY A 56 12.46 -20.69 -4.29
C GLY A 56 12.76 -19.50 -3.38
N MET A 57 13.01 -18.32 -3.93
CA MET A 57 13.27 -17.11 -3.16
C MET A 57 11.98 -16.46 -2.68
N ASP A 58 12.09 -15.73 -1.57
CA ASP A 58 11.02 -14.87 -1.08
C ASP A 58 10.93 -13.60 -1.95
N VAL A 59 9.69 -13.15 -2.21
CA VAL A 59 9.39 -11.97 -3.02
C VAL A 59 8.37 -11.10 -2.32
N GLU A 60 8.66 -9.80 -2.23
CA GLU A 60 7.69 -8.78 -1.83
C GLU A 60 7.25 -8.00 -3.07
N TYR A 61 5.95 -7.97 -3.33
CA TYR A 61 5.34 -7.22 -4.44
C TYR A 61 4.75 -5.91 -3.93
N VAL A 62 5.11 -4.81 -4.57
CA VAL A 62 4.42 -3.53 -4.39
C VAL A 62 3.43 -3.38 -5.53
N ARG A 63 2.13 -3.45 -5.18
CA ARG A 63 1.04 -3.32 -6.15
C ARG A 63 0.73 -1.85 -6.42
N CYS A 64 0.31 -1.55 -7.63
CA CYS A 64 -0.15 -0.21 -7.98
C CYS A 64 -1.53 0.07 -7.37
N SER A 65 -1.70 1.21 -6.69
CA SER A 65 -2.98 1.60 -6.12
C SER A 65 -3.99 2.11 -7.17
N GLY A 66 -3.51 2.54 -8.32
CA GLY A 66 -4.36 2.95 -9.45
C GLY A 66 -4.86 1.75 -10.27
N ASP A 67 -3.97 0.78 -10.51
CA ASP A 67 -4.19 -0.46 -11.24
C ASP A 67 -3.65 -1.66 -10.46
N PRO A 68 -4.43 -2.27 -9.57
CA PRO A 68 -3.96 -3.35 -8.69
C PRO A 68 -3.48 -4.61 -9.42
N ALA A 69 -3.79 -4.75 -10.70
CA ALA A 69 -3.22 -5.78 -11.55
C ALA A 69 -1.77 -5.46 -11.98
N SER A 70 -1.30 -4.23 -11.84
CA SER A 70 0.06 -3.80 -12.17
C SER A 70 0.97 -3.81 -10.94
N LEU A 71 2.30 -3.84 -11.17
CA LEU A 71 3.32 -3.71 -10.15
C LEU A 71 4.01 -2.37 -10.26
N ASP A 72 4.14 -1.71 -9.11
CA ASP A 72 4.93 -0.50 -8.92
C ASP A 72 6.29 -0.81 -8.27
N GLY A 73 6.49 -2.03 -7.76
CA GLY A 73 7.77 -2.46 -7.23
C GLY A 73 7.84 -3.96 -6.95
N VAL A 74 9.07 -4.43 -6.82
CA VAL A 74 9.44 -5.79 -6.38
C VAL A 74 10.66 -5.69 -5.50
N TYR A 75 10.68 -6.42 -4.40
CA TYR A 75 11.86 -6.54 -3.53
C TYR A 75 12.19 -8.02 -3.30
N LEU A 76 13.46 -8.36 -3.42
CA LEU A 76 14.03 -9.68 -3.18
C LEU A 76 14.86 -9.64 -1.89
N PRO A 77 14.29 -10.02 -0.73
CA PRO A 77 14.97 -9.90 0.56
C PRO A 77 16.32 -10.63 0.64
N ALA A 78 16.40 -11.82 0.04
CA ALA A 78 17.61 -12.63 0.06
C ALA A 78 18.80 -12.03 -0.72
N LEU A 79 18.51 -11.13 -1.66
CA LEU A 79 19.50 -10.44 -2.47
C LEU A 79 19.70 -8.98 -2.04
N HIS A 80 18.91 -8.49 -1.11
CA HIS A 80 18.88 -7.06 -0.76
C HIS A 80 18.68 -6.16 -1.98
N MET A 81 17.86 -6.58 -2.95
CA MET A 81 17.65 -5.86 -4.20
C MET A 81 16.16 -5.52 -4.41
N GLY A 82 15.90 -4.28 -4.83
CA GLY A 82 14.55 -3.81 -5.15
C GLY A 82 14.49 -3.13 -6.51
N TRP A 83 13.34 -3.20 -7.13
CA TRP A 83 12.97 -2.45 -8.34
C TRP A 83 11.70 -1.68 -8.05
N CYS A 84 11.65 -0.39 -8.39
CA CYS A 84 10.42 0.39 -8.29
C CYS A 84 10.17 1.24 -9.53
N ASP A 85 8.91 1.48 -9.83
CA ASP A 85 8.52 2.51 -10.80
C ASP A 85 8.89 3.88 -10.25
N GLY A 86 9.80 4.58 -10.92
CA GLY A 86 10.26 5.92 -10.57
C GLY A 86 9.58 7.03 -11.36
N THR A 87 8.43 6.74 -12.00
CA THR A 87 7.68 7.76 -12.75
C THR A 87 6.56 8.36 -11.90
N ALA A 88 6.13 9.58 -12.22
CA ALA A 88 5.04 10.23 -11.50
C ALA A 88 3.76 9.35 -11.53
N PRO A 89 3.02 9.27 -10.41
CA PRO A 89 3.16 10.04 -9.15
C PRO A 89 4.17 9.45 -8.14
N HIS A 90 4.83 8.31 -8.43
CA HIS A 90 5.76 7.59 -7.54
C HIS A 90 7.21 8.08 -7.65
N VAL A 91 7.44 9.36 -7.89
CA VAL A 91 8.78 9.87 -8.14
C VAL A 91 9.77 9.34 -7.09
N ALA A 92 10.68 8.49 -7.55
CA ALA A 92 11.79 7.98 -6.75
C ALA A 92 13.12 8.48 -7.36
N GLU A 93 14.04 8.88 -6.49
CA GLU A 93 15.37 9.33 -6.86
C GLU A 93 16.43 8.53 -6.11
N PRO A 94 17.61 8.34 -6.68
CA PRO A 94 18.73 7.67 -6.00
C PRO A 94 19.11 8.36 -4.70
N GLY A 95 19.49 7.60 -3.69
CA GLY A 95 20.19 8.11 -2.53
C GLY A 95 21.60 8.56 -2.90
N ILE A 96 22.47 7.57 -3.15
CA ILE A 96 23.80 7.81 -3.70
C ILE A 96 23.92 6.97 -4.96
N PHE A 97 23.85 7.61 -6.12
CA PHE A 97 23.88 6.93 -7.42
C PHE A 97 25.09 6.01 -7.57
N GLY A 98 24.84 4.76 -7.96
CA GLY A 98 25.87 3.73 -8.15
C GLY A 98 26.42 3.11 -6.87
N VAL A 99 25.93 3.53 -5.67
CA VAL A 99 26.30 2.98 -4.37
C VAL A 99 25.14 2.21 -3.75
N ASP A 100 23.98 2.85 -3.65
CA ASP A 100 22.75 2.26 -3.08
C ASP A 100 21.61 2.17 -4.09
N SER A 101 21.75 2.80 -5.26
CA SER A 101 20.71 2.84 -6.27
C SER A 101 21.23 3.26 -7.64
N ASP A 102 20.46 2.89 -8.68
CA ASP A 102 20.68 3.32 -10.07
C ASP A 102 19.36 3.47 -10.84
N TYR A 103 19.46 3.81 -12.13
CA TYR A 103 18.33 3.90 -13.03
C TYR A 103 18.33 2.78 -14.05
N VAL A 104 17.18 2.17 -14.27
CA VAL A 104 16.88 1.31 -15.41
C VAL A 104 15.92 2.06 -16.33
N ASN A 105 16.41 2.62 -17.43
CA ASN A 105 15.61 3.45 -18.34
C ASN A 105 15.02 2.62 -19.48
N LEU A 106 13.77 2.18 -19.33
CA LEU A 106 13.03 1.46 -20.35
C LEU A 106 12.50 2.40 -21.47
N GLY A 107 12.48 3.70 -21.22
CA GLY A 107 12.12 4.70 -22.24
C GLY A 107 13.07 4.72 -23.43
N THR A 108 14.29 4.22 -23.30
CA THR A 108 15.26 4.09 -24.41
C THR A 108 14.81 3.15 -25.52
N PHE A 109 13.86 2.25 -25.23
CA PHE A 109 13.26 1.34 -26.21
C PHE A 109 12.03 1.93 -26.91
N CYS A 110 11.66 3.16 -26.57
CA CYS A 110 10.57 3.88 -27.24
C CYS A 110 11.13 4.76 -28.38
N ARG A 111 10.65 4.53 -29.60
CA ARG A 111 11.00 5.37 -30.73
C ARG A 111 10.34 6.73 -30.61
N THR A 112 11.14 7.79 -30.56
CA THR A 112 10.69 9.17 -30.43
C THR A 112 11.27 10.03 -31.55
N PRO A 113 10.58 11.12 -32.02
CA PRO A 113 9.26 11.55 -31.55
C PRO A 113 8.12 10.70 -32.09
N LEU A 114 6.96 10.74 -31.40
CA LEU A 114 5.71 10.19 -31.90
C LEU A 114 5.22 10.96 -33.13
N SER A 115 4.31 10.38 -33.92
CA SER A 115 3.61 11.12 -35.00
C SER A 115 2.86 12.33 -34.40
N SER A 116 2.59 13.36 -35.24
CA SER A 116 1.84 14.54 -34.81
C SER A 116 0.45 14.16 -34.24
N ALA A 117 -0.26 13.28 -34.92
CA ALA A 117 -1.59 12.81 -34.51
C ALA A 117 -1.54 12.07 -33.16
N ASP A 118 -0.56 11.17 -32.96
CA ASP A 118 -0.39 10.43 -31.69
C ASP A 118 0.08 11.35 -30.56
N THR A 119 0.88 12.36 -30.89
CA THR A 119 1.29 13.39 -29.91
C THR A 119 0.08 14.17 -29.38
N ASP A 120 -0.81 14.60 -30.24
CA ASP A 120 -2.01 15.34 -29.85
C ASP A 120 -2.98 14.44 -29.08
N ARG A 121 -3.14 13.19 -29.51
CA ARG A 121 -3.93 12.19 -28.77
C ARG A 121 -3.35 11.92 -27.38
N ALA A 122 -2.04 11.72 -27.27
CA ALA A 122 -1.38 11.49 -25.97
C ALA A 122 -1.55 12.68 -25.01
N ARG A 123 -1.46 13.91 -25.52
CA ARG A 123 -1.72 15.13 -24.73
C ARG A 123 -3.17 15.19 -24.23
N ALA A 124 -4.13 14.94 -25.12
CA ALA A 124 -5.55 14.96 -24.77
C ALA A 124 -5.89 13.90 -23.70
N LEU A 125 -5.43 12.66 -23.90
CA LEU A 125 -5.63 11.58 -22.93
C LEU A 125 -4.94 11.88 -21.59
N THR A 126 -3.72 12.45 -21.62
CA THR A 126 -3.00 12.86 -20.40
C THR A 126 -3.76 13.92 -19.61
N ALA A 127 -4.35 14.90 -20.28
CA ALA A 127 -5.18 15.92 -19.64
C ALA A 127 -6.45 15.29 -19.04
N ALA A 128 -7.14 14.44 -19.81
CA ALA A 128 -8.39 13.82 -19.41
C ALA A 128 -8.22 12.88 -18.17
N TYR A 129 -7.21 12.00 -18.17
CA TYR A 129 -7.05 11.11 -17.00
C TYR A 129 -6.63 11.87 -15.74
N LYS A 130 -5.82 12.94 -15.87
CA LYS A 130 -5.46 13.80 -14.71
C LYS A 130 -6.68 14.52 -14.14
N GLU A 131 -7.59 14.98 -15.01
CA GLU A 131 -8.86 15.56 -14.56
C GLU A 131 -9.70 14.54 -13.80
N LYS A 132 -9.78 13.29 -14.28
CA LYS A 132 -10.48 12.21 -13.58
C LYS A 132 -9.86 11.91 -12.22
N TYR A 133 -8.54 11.88 -12.09
CA TYR A 133 -7.90 11.74 -10.78
C TYR A 133 -8.25 12.90 -9.83
N ALA A 134 -8.27 14.15 -10.33
CA ALA A 134 -8.67 15.31 -9.51
C ALA A 134 -10.14 15.18 -9.03
N GLN A 135 -11.05 14.75 -9.91
CA GLN A 135 -12.46 14.49 -9.56
C GLN A 135 -12.56 13.36 -8.52
N ALA A 136 -11.82 12.26 -8.70
CA ALA A 136 -11.81 11.15 -7.75
C ALA A 136 -11.33 11.61 -6.35
N TYR A 137 -10.24 12.38 -6.27
CA TYR A 137 -9.75 12.90 -5.00
C TYR A 137 -10.74 13.84 -4.31
N ALA A 138 -11.49 14.65 -5.06
CA ALA A 138 -12.56 15.48 -4.50
C ALA A 138 -13.69 14.61 -3.88
N LEU A 139 -14.04 13.50 -4.52
CA LEU A 139 -15.02 12.55 -3.99
C LEU A 139 -14.51 11.82 -2.75
N LEU A 140 -13.24 11.40 -2.73
CA LEU A 140 -12.62 10.79 -1.56
C LEU A 140 -12.54 11.77 -0.37
N ALA A 141 -12.25 13.05 -0.65
CA ALA A 141 -12.29 14.10 0.36
C ALA A 141 -13.70 14.31 0.92
N ALA A 142 -14.74 14.28 0.07
CA ALA A 142 -16.12 14.36 0.49
C ALA A 142 -16.53 13.14 1.35
N ALA A 143 -16.09 11.93 0.99
CA ALA A 143 -16.30 10.73 1.79
C ALA A 143 -15.74 10.90 3.21
N LYS A 144 -14.47 11.30 3.32
CA LYS A 144 -13.77 11.49 4.60
C LYS A 144 -14.40 12.62 5.42
N SER A 145 -14.72 13.74 4.78
CA SER A 145 -15.38 14.87 5.45
C SER A 145 -16.75 14.48 6.01
N THR A 146 -17.54 13.72 5.23
CA THR A 146 -18.84 13.21 5.66
C THR A 146 -18.73 12.26 6.85
N GLU A 147 -17.79 11.31 6.79
CA GLU A 147 -17.53 10.41 7.91
C GLU A 147 -17.11 11.18 9.16
N SER A 148 -16.22 12.15 9.02
CA SER A 148 -15.73 12.96 10.15
C SER A 148 -16.81 13.85 10.75
N ALA A 149 -17.67 14.46 9.93
CA ALA A 149 -18.77 15.33 10.38
C ALA A 149 -19.86 14.56 11.13
N LEU A 150 -20.12 13.32 10.74
CA LEU A 150 -21.15 12.46 11.33
C LEU A 150 -20.60 11.55 12.44
N ALA A 151 -19.28 11.40 12.53
CA ALA A 151 -18.66 10.64 13.60
C ALA A 151 -18.95 11.33 14.94
N PRO A 152 -19.32 10.56 15.98
CA PRO A 152 -19.53 11.15 17.31
C PRO A 152 -18.21 11.74 17.79
N GLN A 153 -18.32 12.88 18.48
CA GLN A 153 -17.18 13.52 19.11
C GLN A 153 -16.39 12.53 19.98
N GLU A 154 -15.12 12.77 20.10
CA GLU A 154 -14.09 11.86 20.58
C GLU A 154 -14.52 11.01 21.80
N LEU A 155 -14.18 9.73 21.76
CA LEU A 155 -14.13 8.93 22.97
C LEU A 155 -13.20 9.62 23.95
N GLY A 156 -13.55 9.60 25.22
CA GLY A 156 -12.69 10.15 26.25
C GLY A 156 -11.30 9.55 26.13
N GLU A 157 -10.29 10.33 26.38
CA GLU A 157 -8.87 9.92 26.38
C GLU A 157 -8.65 8.59 27.16
N LYS A 158 -9.44 8.38 28.22
CA LYS A 158 -9.40 7.17 29.04
C LYS A 158 -9.72 5.87 28.28
N GLU A 159 -10.68 5.89 27.37
CA GLU A 159 -11.07 4.71 26.60
C GLU A 159 -9.99 4.36 25.57
N VAL A 160 -9.40 5.35 24.93
CA VAL A 160 -8.26 5.17 24.00
C VAL A 160 -7.05 4.61 24.76
N LEU A 161 -6.72 5.17 25.93
CA LEU A 161 -5.62 4.68 26.76
C LEU A 161 -5.85 3.24 27.25
N ARG A 162 -7.07 2.86 27.64
CA ARG A 162 -7.40 1.48 28.03
C ARG A 162 -7.23 0.50 26.86
N ALA A 163 -7.71 0.87 25.68
CA ALA A 163 -7.54 0.06 24.48
C ALA A 163 -6.06 -0.08 24.12
N GLY A 164 -5.29 1.00 24.18
CA GLY A 164 -3.85 1.00 23.98
C GLY A 164 -3.12 0.09 24.98
N ALA A 165 -3.40 0.25 26.29
CA ALA A 165 -2.81 -0.58 27.33
C ALA A 165 -3.09 -2.08 27.13
N ALA A 166 -4.30 -2.43 26.65
CA ALA A 166 -4.63 -3.83 26.37
C ALA A 166 -3.79 -4.41 25.23
N LEU A 167 -3.53 -3.66 24.16
CA LEU A 167 -2.68 -4.12 23.06
C LEU A 167 -1.20 -4.13 23.49
N CYS A 168 -0.72 -3.13 24.22
CA CYS A 168 0.64 -3.09 24.78
C CYS A 168 0.92 -4.33 25.66
N ALA A 169 -0.01 -4.70 26.53
CA ALA A 169 0.12 -5.90 27.37
C ALA A 169 0.20 -7.20 26.55
N LEU A 170 -0.38 -7.26 25.35
CA LEU A 170 -0.20 -8.39 24.44
C LEU A 170 1.17 -8.36 23.77
N VAL A 171 1.66 -7.19 23.35
CA VAL A 171 3.01 -7.02 22.81
C VAL A 171 4.06 -7.42 23.86
N GLU A 172 3.87 -7.06 25.11
CA GLU A 172 4.77 -7.41 26.23
C GLU A 172 4.92 -8.93 26.45
N ARG A 173 3.90 -9.72 26.07
CA ARG A 173 3.93 -11.20 26.18
C ARG A 173 4.66 -11.87 25.01
N LEU A 174 4.96 -11.14 23.94
CA LEU A 174 5.71 -11.67 22.83
C LEU A 174 7.21 -11.71 23.16
N PRO A 175 7.99 -12.61 22.56
CA PRO A 175 9.45 -12.57 22.66
C PRO A 175 9.97 -11.18 22.25
N ALA A 176 10.99 -10.67 22.92
CA ALA A 176 11.59 -9.38 22.54
C ALA A 176 12.27 -9.47 21.17
N GLY A 177 12.30 -8.37 20.44
CA GLY A 177 13.09 -8.21 19.21
C GLY A 177 14.52 -7.74 19.54
N GLU A 178 15.41 -7.77 18.56
CA GLU A 178 16.80 -7.40 18.73
C GLU A 178 17.20 -6.13 17.97
N SER A 179 16.37 -5.68 16.99
CA SER A 179 16.73 -4.59 16.08
C SER A 179 15.50 -3.75 15.72
N PRO A 180 15.18 -2.73 16.52
CA PRO A 180 13.98 -1.94 16.33
C PRO A 180 14.05 -1.19 15.00
N ARG A 181 13.05 -1.40 14.15
CA ARG A 181 12.91 -0.73 12.86
C ARG A 181 11.45 -0.55 12.50
N LEU A 182 11.07 0.66 12.09
CA LEU A 182 9.73 0.94 11.61
C LEU A 182 9.72 1.02 10.07
N ARG A 183 8.87 0.20 9.46
CA ARG A 183 8.46 0.36 8.06
C ARG A 183 7.00 0.72 7.99
N ARG A 184 6.64 1.58 7.06
CA ARG A 184 5.25 1.95 6.79
C ARG A 184 4.84 1.44 5.42
N ARG A 185 3.58 0.97 5.30
CA ARG A 185 2.97 0.56 4.04
C ARG A 185 1.45 0.63 4.14
N PHE A 186 0.76 0.38 3.06
CA PHE A 186 -0.67 0.17 3.05
C PHE A 186 -0.95 -1.32 2.82
N ALA A 187 -1.85 -1.89 3.62
CA ALA A 187 -2.37 -3.24 3.42
C ALA A 187 -3.67 -3.23 2.60
N GLY A 188 -3.99 -2.11 1.97
CA GLY A 188 -5.15 -1.94 1.12
C GLY A 188 -4.98 -0.76 0.19
N ALA A 189 -5.92 -0.58 -0.72
CA ALA A 189 -5.97 0.53 -1.64
C ALA A 189 -7.41 0.97 -1.93
N VAL A 190 -7.57 2.26 -2.21
CA VAL A 190 -8.74 2.77 -2.93
C VAL A 190 -8.33 2.83 -4.40
N SER A 191 -8.98 2.04 -5.24
CA SER A 191 -8.52 1.76 -6.60
C SER A 191 -9.66 1.77 -7.64
N CYS A 192 -9.30 1.55 -8.89
CA CYS A 192 -10.26 1.34 -9.97
C CYS A 192 -11.15 0.08 -9.77
N GLU A 193 -10.72 -0.87 -8.98
CA GLU A 193 -11.47 -2.09 -8.63
C GLU A 193 -12.34 -1.93 -7.38
N GLY A 194 -12.27 -0.77 -6.73
CA GLY A 194 -12.94 -0.50 -5.45
C GLY A 194 -11.94 -0.39 -4.30
N VAL A 195 -12.44 -0.61 -3.08
CA VAL A 195 -11.60 -0.68 -1.89
C VAL A 195 -11.06 -2.10 -1.77
N LEU A 196 -9.76 -2.22 -1.84
CA LEU A 196 -9.05 -3.49 -1.78
C LEU A 196 -8.36 -3.65 -0.44
N GLU A 197 -8.18 -4.91 -0.07
CA GLU A 197 -7.43 -5.34 1.07
C GLU A 197 -6.44 -6.44 0.66
N ASP A 198 -5.18 -6.29 1.06
CA ASP A 198 -4.15 -7.29 0.86
C ASP A 198 -3.78 -7.93 2.20
N ARG A 199 -4.06 -9.20 2.33
CA ARG A 199 -3.88 -9.97 3.56
C ARG A 199 -2.62 -10.81 3.58
N SER A 200 -1.90 -10.88 2.46
CA SER A 200 -0.77 -11.78 2.29
C SER A 200 0.26 -11.69 3.43
N SER A 201 0.46 -10.47 3.95
CA SER A 201 1.39 -10.23 5.05
C SER A 201 0.89 -10.69 6.42
N TYR A 202 -0.43 -10.69 6.64
CA TYR A 202 -1.01 -11.17 7.91
C TYR A 202 -1.10 -12.70 7.92
N GLU A 203 -1.41 -13.30 6.76
CA GLU A 203 -1.55 -14.74 6.61
C GLU A 203 -0.26 -15.50 6.92
N LEU A 204 0.87 -14.83 6.87
CA LEU A 204 2.16 -15.38 7.26
C LEU A 204 2.41 -15.36 8.77
N CYS A 205 1.60 -14.64 9.54
CA CYS A 205 1.73 -14.57 10.99
C CYS A 205 1.07 -15.77 11.65
N LYS A 206 1.80 -16.44 12.56
CA LYS A 206 1.28 -17.54 13.37
C LYS A 206 0.19 -17.10 14.34
N LEU A 207 0.17 -15.81 14.69
CA LEU A 207 -0.76 -15.23 15.65
C LEU A 207 -1.33 -13.92 15.10
N VAL A 208 -2.65 -13.90 14.86
CA VAL A 208 -3.35 -12.72 14.43
C VAL A 208 -4.35 -12.27 15.49
N TYR A 209 -4.18 -11.03 15.97
CA TYR A 209 -5.11 -10.37 16.88
C TYR A 209 -6.06 -9.48 16.09
N LEU A 210 -7.34 -9.83 16.10
CA LEU A 210 -8.39 -9.04 15.46
C LEU A 210 -8.95 -8.03 16.44
N CYS A 211 -8.68 -6.77 16.23
CA CYS A 211 -9.21 -5.65 17.00
C CYS A 211 -10.64 -5.33 16.52
N GLU A 212 -11.65 -5.83 17.24
CA GLU A 212 -13.06 -5.49 16.97
C GLU A 212 -13.33 -4.06 17.42
N ASP A 213 -13.56 -3.18 16.45
CA ASP A 213 -13.59 -1.73 16.66
C ASP A 213 -14.86 -1.09 16.08
N GLY A 214 -15.95 -1.23 16.81
CA GLY A 214 -17.21 -0.53 16.47
C GLY A 214 -17.21 0.94 16.91
N CYS A 215 -16.29 1.33 17.78
CA CYS A 215 -16.22 2.67 18.38
C CYS A 215 -15.05 3.53 17.88
N ALA A 216 -14.29 3.08 16.88
CA ALA A 216 -13.11 3.77 16.36
C ALA A 216 -11.98 3.98 17.39
N LEU A 217 -11.67 2.93 18.17
CA LEU A 217 -10.59 2.90 19.17
C LEU A 217 -9.27 2.32 18.62
N ALA A 218 -9.38 1.49 17.58
CA ALA A 218 -8.26 0.68 17.12
C ALA A 218 -7.06 1.50 16.66
N ALA A 219 -7.29 2.66 16.05
CA ALA A 219 -6.20 3.50 15.55
C ALA A 219 -5.25 3.94 16.68
N GLY A 220 -5.79 4.51 17.76
CA GLY A 220 -4.99 4.91 18.93
C GLY A 220 -4.35 3.72 19.64
N ALA A 221 -5.08 2.60 19.75
CA ALA A 221 -4.56 1.39 20.35
C ALA A 221 -3.40 0.77 19.53
N LEU A 222 -3.48 0.75 18.20
CA LEU A 222 -2.42 0.28 17.33
C LEU A 222 -1.20 1.21 17.34
N SER A 223 -1.41 2.54 17.47
CA SER A 223 -0.31 3.48 17.65
C SER A 223 0.47 3.21 18.92
N ALA A 224 -0.22 3.04 20.06
CA ALA A 224 0.40 2.71 21.34
C ALA A 224 1.14 1.35 21.28
N ALA A 225 0.53 0.33 20.66
CA ALA A 225 1.16 -0.97 20.47
C ALA A 225 2.40 -0.91 19.57
N CYS A 226 2.41 -0.03 18.55
CA CYS A 226 3.57 0.22 17.69
C CYS A 226 4.75 0.78 18.51
N GLU A 227 4.51 1.78 19.34
CA GLU A 227 5.54 2.37 20.21
C GLU A 227 6.08 1.33 21.21
N ALA A 228 5.19 0.55 21.84
CA ALA A 228 5.59 -0.52 22.75
C ALA A 228 6.43 -1.59 22.05
N ALA A 229 6.07 -1.98 20.82
CA ALA A 229 6.82 -2.97 20.04
C ALA A 229 8.22 -2.46 19.67
N LEU A 230 8.34 -1.19 19.24
CA LEU A 230 9.64 -0.58 18.97
C LEU A 230 10.52 -0.48 20.20
N ALA A 231 9.93 -0.09 21.36
CA ALA A 231 10.65 -0.04 22.65
C ALA A 231 11.14 -1.42 23.10
N ARG A 232 10.48 -2.50 22.65
CA ARG A 232 10.90 -3.90 22.91
C ARG A 232 11.86 -4.46 21.84
N GLY A 233 12.34 -3.64 20.93
CA GLY A 233 13.32 -4.02 19.93
C GLY A 233 12.76 -4.71 18.68
N HIS A 234 11.45 -4.71 18.47
CA HIS A 234 10.85 -5.36 17.30
C HIS A 234 11.06 -4.60 16.00
N ARG A 235 11.23 -5.34 14.92
CA ARG A 235 10.95 -4.82 13.59
C ARG A 235 9.44 -4.70 13.43
N VAL A 236 8.99 -3.52 13.08
CA VAL A 236 7.58 -3.16 13.01
C VAL A 236 7.20 -2.77 11.59
N ILE A 237 6.13 -3.35 11.08
CA ILE A 237 5.47 -2.91 9.87
C ILE A 237 4.13 -2.32 10.27
N LEU A 238 4.00 -1.00 10.15
CA LEU A 238 2.77 -0.28 10.41
C LEU A 238 2.03 -0.09 9.10
N CYS A 239 0.87 -0.73 8.97
CA CYS A 239 -0.01 -0.56 7.83
C CYS A 239 -0.97 0.59 8.10
N LEU A 240 -0.94 1.58 7.22
CA LEU A 240 -1.79 2.77 7.30
C LEU A 240 -3.06 2.57 6.46
N SER A 241 -4.11 3.29 6.82
CA SER A 241 -5.36 3.31 6.07
C SER A 241 -5.16 3.98 4.70
N PRO A 242 -5.57 3.36 3.60
CA PRO A 242 -5.51 3.99 2.29
C PRO A 242 -6.50 5.15 2.14
N ALA A 243 -7.46 5.31 3.05
CA ALA A 243 -8.44 6.38 2.99
C ALA A 243 -7.86 7.75 3.36
N ASP A 244 -6.90 7.80 4.29
CA ASP A 244 -6.30 9.05 4.78
C ASP A 244 -4.78 9.02 4.85
N GLY A 245 -4.17 7.86 4.77
CA GLY A 245 -2.71 7.70 4.77
C GLY A 245 -2.03 7.87 6.13
N VAL A 246 -2.79 8.06 7.19
CA VAL A 246 -2.24 8.33 8.53
C VAL A 246 -2.80 7.43 9.63
N THR A 247 -4.05 7.00 9.52
CA THR A 247 -4.71 6.14 10.51
C THR A 247 -4.13 4.73 10.46
N PRO A 248 -3.64 4.15 11.58
CA PRO A 248 -3.21 2.76 11.62
C PRO A 248 -4.36 1.77 11.39
N ASP A 249 -4.19 0.86 10.45
CA ASP A 249 -5.11 -0.24 10.14
C ASP A 249 -4.57 -1.59 10.63
N ALA A 250 -3.24 -1.76 10.62
CA ALA A 250 -2.62 -2.96 11.16
C ALA A 250 -1.19 -2.71 11.64
N LEU A 251 -0.75 -3.56 12.56
CA LEU A 251 0.61 -3.65 13.07
C LEU A 251 1.09 -5.09 12.87
N ILE A 252 2.21 -5.27 12.17
CA ILE A 252 2.81 -6.58 11.95
C ILE A 252 4.18 -6.60 12.61
N LEU A 253 4.44 -7.65 13.37
CA LEU A 253 5.70 -7.91 14.06
C LEU A 253 6.31 -9.19 13.47
N PRO A 254 7.14 -9.08 12.39
CA PRO A 254 7.70 -10.23 11.70
C PRO A 254 8.52 -11.12 12.63
N ASP A 255 9.29 -10.52 13.54
CA ASP A 255 10.17 -11.25 14.48
C ASP A 255 9.38 -12.15 15.43
N ALA A 256 8.18 -11.71 15.83
CA ALA A 256 7.28 -12.44 16.70
C ALA A 256 6.24 -13.28 15.94
N SER A 257 6.25 -13.23 14.61
CA SER A 257 5.21 -13.83 13.75
C SER A 257 3.80 -13.49 14.23
N ALA A 258 3.57 -12.20 14.59
CA ALA A 258 2.32 -11.70 15.15
C ALA A 258 1.80 -10.49 14.37
N ALA A 259 0.48 -10.36 14.26
CA ALA A 259 -0.18 -9.21 13.67
C ALA A 259 -1.36 -8.76 14.54
N PHE A 260 -1.56 -7.44 14.62
CA PHE A 260 -2.73 -6.79 15.21
C PHE A 260 -3.45 -6.06 14.09
N VAL A 261 -4.69 -6.42 13.82
CA VAL A 261 -5.41 -5.96 12.63
C VAL A 261 -6.75 -5.37 13.02
N ARG A 262 -7.08 -4.19 12.53
CA ARG A 262 -8.40 -3.60 12.70
C ARG A 262 -9.44 -4.39 11.92
N ALA A 263 -10.58 -4.67 12.57
CA ALA A 263 -11.62 -5.58 12.14
C ALA A 263 -11.86 -5.68 10.62
N MET A 264 -11.70 -6.88 10.14
CA MET A 264 -11.87 -7.27 8.75
C MET A 264 -12.76 -8.50 8.68
N PRO A 265 -13.44 -8.80 7.57
CA PRO A 265 -14.17 -10.05 7.43
C PRO A 265 -13.19 -11.23 7.38
N LEU A 266 -12.78 -11.72 8.53
CA LEU A 266 -11.82 -12.83 8.67
C LEU A 266 -12.55 -14.16 8.71
N SER A 267 -12.96 -14.67 7.58
CA SER A 267 -13.61 -16.00 7.52
C SER A 267 -12.61 -17.17 7.41
N SER A 268 -11.30 -16.92 7.29
CA SER A 268 -10.34 -17.96 6.88
C SER A 268 -9.06 -18.13 7.72
N TYR A 269 -8.90 -17.44 8.84
CA TYR A 269 -7.70 -17.59 9.68
C TYR A 269 -7.90 -18.64 10.76
N GLU A 270 -7.04 -19.66 10.80
CA GLU A 270 -7.12 -20.72 11.81
C GLU A 270 -6.71 -20.28 13.23
N HIS A 271 -5.92 -19.20 13.35
CA HIS A 271 -5.32 -18.77 14.64
C HIS A 271 -5.64 -17.31 15.00
N VAL A 272 -6.89 -16.88 14.79
CA VAL A 272 -7.33 -15.52 15.12
C VAL A 272 -7.79 -15.40 16.55
N ARG A 273 -7.21 -14.45 17.29
CA ARG A 273 -7.66 -14.04 18.62
C ARG A 273 -8.42 -12.71 18.53
N ARG A 274 -9.71 -12.72 18.85
CA ARG A 274 -10.54 -11.52 18.84
C ARG A 274 -10.32 -10.68 20.08
N ILE A 275 -10.10 -9.39 19.90
CA ILE A 275 -9.98 -8.40 20.98
C ILE A 275 -11.14 -7.42 20.84
N PRO A 276 -12.20 -7.56 21.66
CA PRO A 276 -13.34 -6.67 21.60
C PRO A 276 -13.01 -5.34 22.29
N LEU A 277 -12.36 -4.40 21.59
CA LEU A 277 -11.93 -3.11 22.13
C LEU A 277 -13.10 -2.33 22.75
N ASP A 278 -14.27 -2.43 22.16
CA ASP A 278 -15.48 -1.75 22.66
C ASP A 278 -15.89 -2.19 24.09
N ARG A 279 -15.51 -3.40 24.51
CA ARG A 279 -15.80 -3.88 25.88
C ARG A 279 -14.88 -3.27 26.93
N LEU A 280 -13.81 -2.61 26.50
CA LEU A 280 -12.90 -1.88 27.39
C LEU A 280 -13.47 -0.51 27.78
N CYS A 281 -14.50 -0.03 27.11
CA CYS A 281 -15.26 1.14 27.49
C CYS A 281 -16.16 0.79 28.69
N GLY A 282 -16.16 1.62 29.73
CA GLY A 282 -16.92 1.35 30.97
C GLY A 282 -18.43 1.50 30.81
N ASP A 283 -18.93 2.32 29.88
CA ASP A 283 -20.34 2.60 29.65
C ASP A 283 -20.85 1.91 28.37
N MET A 284 -21.59 0.82 28.57
CA MET A 284 -22.15 0.05 27.46
C MET A 284 -23.31 0.75 26.72
N ALA A 285 -24.00 1.71 27.34
CA ALA A 285 -25.04 2.50 26.68
C ALA A 285 -24.39 3.48 25.69
N ALA A 286 -23.36 4.20 26.13
CA ALA A 286 -22.56 5.08 25.27
C ALA A 286 -21.90 4.31 24.12
N VAL A 287 -21.38 3.12 24.37
CA VAL A 287 -20.84 2.22 23.32
C VAL A 287 -21.87 1.90 22.25
N LYS A 288 -23.11 1.57 22.64
CA LYS A 288 -24.16 1.23 21.68
C LYS A 288 -24.55 2.43 20.80
N GLU A 289 -24.67 3.60 21.38
CA GLU A 289 -24.97 4.84 20.66
C GLU A 289 -23.85 5.19 19.68
N ARG A 290 -22.59 5.17 20.14
CA ARG A 290 -21.42 5.45 19.32
C ARG A 290 -21.28 4.49 18.14
N ARG A 291 -21.48 3.19 18.34
CA ARG A 291 -21.49 2.20 17.26
C ARG A 291 -22.56 2.50 16.20
N ARG A 292 -23.72 3.03 16.60
CA ARG A 292 -24.76 3.43 15.66
C ARG A 292 -24.30 4.64 14.83
N ALA A 293 -23.75 5.65 15.49
CA ALA A 293 -23.27 6.86 14.83
C ALA A 293 -22.10 6.56 13.88
N VAL A 294 -21.09 5.80 14.29
CA VAL A 294 -19.98 5.38 13.43
C VAL A 294 -20.48 4.62 12.20
N ARG A 295 -21.43 3.69 12.37
CA ARG A 295 -22.01 2.96 11.24
C ARG A 295 -22.82 3.87 10.28
N ALA A 296 -23.53 4.83 10.80
CA ALA A 296 -24.26 5.80 9.99
C ALA A 296 -23.30 6.68 9.18
N ALA A 297 -22.25 7.20 9.81
CA ALA A 297 -21.22 8.00 9.17
C ALA A 297 -20.53 7.24 8.02
N ARG A 298 -20.08 6.01 8.28
CA ARG A 298 -19.47 5.14 7.25
C ARG A 298 -20.41 4.85 6.08
N ARG A 299 -21.70 4.65 6.34
CA ARG A 299 -22.68 4.39 5.28
C ARG A 299 -22.88 5.61 4.37
N GLU A 300 -22.92 6.81 4.94
CA GLU A 300 -23.04 8.03 4.15
C GLU A 300 -21.74 8.33 3.38
N GLY A 301 -20.58 8.17 3.99
CA GLY A 301 -19.28 8.31 3.32
C GLY A 301 -19.08 7.30 2.19
N ALA A 302 -19.59 6.07 2.34
CA ALA A 302 -19.49 5.01 1.35
C ALA A 302 -20.05 5.37 -0.04
N ARG A 303 -21.03 6.27 -0.12
CA ARG A 303 -21.58 6.75 -1.40
C ARG A 303 -20.54 7.53 -2.19
N TYR A 304 -19.84 8.45 -1.54
CA TYR A 304 -18.78 9.23 -2.15
C TYR A 304 -17.56 8.36 -2.47
N LEU A 305 -17.24 7.42 -1.57
CA LEU A 305 -16.14 6.46 -1.78
C LEU A 305 -16.39 5.59 -3.02
N SER A 306 -17.63 5.08 -3.19
CA SER A 306 -18.00 4.30 -4.37
C SER A 306 -17.92 5.13 -5.65
N ALA A 307 -18.41 6.39 -5.63
CA ALA A 307 -18.29 7.30 -6.77
C ALA A 307 -16.82 7.62 -7.08
N GLY A 308 -15.98 7.78 -6.06
CA GLY A 308 -14.53 7.97 -6.22
C GLY A 308 -13.86 6.78 -6.92
N CYS A 309 -14.18 5.55 -6.52
CA CYS A 309 -13.68 4.33 -7.16
C CYS A 309 -14.14 4.21 -8.62
N GLU A 310 -15.38 4.58 -8.92
CA GLU A 310 -15.89 4.62 -10.30
C GLU A 310 -15.11 5.62 -11.16
N THR A 311 -14.87 6.82 -10.62
CA THR A 311 -14.08 7.85 -11.29
C THR A 311 -12.61 7.40 -11.51
N LEU A 312 -12.02 6.65 -10.55
CA LEU A 312 -10.70 6.02 -10.72
C LEU A 312 -10.72 4.96 -11.84
N ARG A 313 -11.83 4.23 -12.02
CA ARG A 313 -12.00 3.28 -13.13
C ARG A 313 -12.04 3.98 -14.48
N GLU A 314 -12.70 5.13 -14.57
CA GLU A 314 -12.67 5.96 -15.76
C GLU A 314 -11.27 6.51 -16.06
N ALA A 315 -10.54 6.96 -15.01
CA ALA A 315 -9.16 7.40 -15.14
C ALA A 315 -8.25 6.27 -15.67
N LYS A 316 -8.43 5.04 -15.14
CA LYS A 316 -7.70 3.85 -15.61
C LYS A 316 -7.97 3.55 -17.07
N ALA A 317 -9.22 3.61 -17.51
CA ALA A 317 -9.57 3.38 -18.92
C ALA A 317 -8.87 4.38 -19.86
N LEU A 318 -8.85 5.67 -19.50
CA LEU A 318 -8.12 6.70 -20.27
C LEU A 318 -6.61 6.46 -20.25
N HIS A 319 -6.06 5.98 -19.14
CA HIS A 319 -4.65 5.62 -19.04
C HIS A 319 -4.31 4.42 -19.94
N ASP A 320 -5.19 3.41 -20.02
CA ASP A 320 -5.00 2.27 -20.92
C ASP A 320 -5.02 2.69 -22.41
N GLU A 321 -5.90 3.64 -22.75
CA GLU A 321 -5.87 4.22 -24.08
C GLU A 321 -4.56 4.99 -24.35
N LEU A 322 -4.02 5.69 -23.36
CA LEU A 322 -2.73 6.37 -23.47
C LEU A 322 -1.59 5.37 -23.67
N GLU A 323 -1.58 4.27 -22.94
CA GLU A 323 -0.60 3.19 -23.14
C GLU A 323 -0.68 2.59 -24.54
N ALA A 324 -1.90 2.43 -25.08
CA ALA A 324 -2.11 1.94 -26.44
C ALA A 324 -1.52 2.87 -27.52
N VAL A 325 -1.45 4.18 -27.28
CA VAL A 325 -0.78 5.14 -28.15
C VAL A 325 0.73 4.90 -28.19
N TYR A 326 1.36 4.59 -27.05
CA TYR A 326 2.81 4.38 -26.97
C TYR A 326 3.25 2.99 -27.46
N ARG A 327 2.40 1.97 -27.32
CA ARG A 327 2.73 0.57 -27.61
C ARG A 327 3.32 0.33 -29.01
N PRO A 328 2.84 0.94 -30.12
CA PRO A 328 3.43 0.78 -31.45
C PRO A 328 4.85 1.36 -31.60
N TYR A 329 5.25 2.24 -30.70
CA TYR A 329 6.56 2.88 -30.70
C TYR A 329 7.59 2.10 -29.86
N MET A 330 7.18 1.07 -29.11
CA MET A 330 8.07 0.28 -28.27
C MET A 330 8.74 -0.85 -29.05
N ASP A 331 10.04 -1.00 -28.84
CA ASP A 331 10.80 -2.18 -29.23
C ASP A 331 10.80 -3.20 -28.09
N PHE A 332 9.73 -4.00 -28.02
CA PHE A 332 9.60 -5.02 -26.99
C PHE A 332 10.63 -6.15 -27.12
N ALA A 333 11.14 -6.43 -28.33
CA ALA A 333 12.17 -7.45 -28.51
C ALA A 333 13.50 -7.04 -27.84
N ALA A 334 13.89 -5.77 -28.00
CA ALA A 334 15.06 -5.22 -27.31
C ALA A 334 14.84 -5.14 -25.79
N LEU A 335 13.64 -4.81 -25.32
CA LEU A 335 13.28 -4.83 -23.91
C LEU A 335 13.35 -6.25 -23.31
N ASP A 336 12.85 -7.26 -24.01
CA ASP A 336 12.92 -8.66 -23.59
C ASP A 336 14.39 -9.14 -23.52
N ALA A 337 15.22 -8.73 -24.46
CA ALA A 337 16.67 -9.02 -24.44
C ALA A 337 17.38 -8.37 -23.22
N LEU A 338 17.05 -7.11 -22.90
CA LEU A 338 17.53 -6.46 -21.68
C LEU A 338 17.07 -7.24 -20.44
N THR A 339 15.79 -7.59 -20.38
CA THR A 339 15.20 -8.31 -19.25
C THR A 339 15.89 -9.64 -19.02
N ALA A 340 16.14 -10.41 -20.07
CA ALA A 340 16.88 -11.67 -19.99
C ALA A 340 18.33 -11.49 -19.50
N LYS A 341 19.00 -10.43 -19.97
CA LYS A 341 20.35 -10.08 -19.51
C LYS A 341 20.38 -9.71 -18.04
N GLU A 342 19.43 -8.89 -17.58
CA GLU A 342 19.31 -8.50 -16.17
C GLU A 342 19.01 -9.71 -15.28
N ILE A 343 18.09 -10.58 -15.68
CA ILE A 343 17.83 -11.84 -14.97
C ILE A 343 19.09 -12.68 -14.84
N THR A 344 19.86 -12.81 -15.93
CA THR A 344 21.13 -13.56 -15.88
C THR A 344 22.10 -12.90 -14.89
N ARG A 345 22.26 -11.57 -14.94
CA ARG A 345 23.15 -10.81 -14.04
C ARG A 345 22.77 -10.96 -12.57
N ILE A 346 21.49 -10.92 -12.26
CA ILE A 346 20.96 -10.98 -10.88
C ILE A 346 21.15 -12.37 -10.27
N PHE A 347 20.96 -13.40 -11.07
CA PHE A 347 20.87 -14.78 -10.57
C PHE A 347 22.04 -15.68 -11.00
N SER A 348 23.12 -15.12 -11.57
CA SER A 348 24.35 -15.87 -11.94
C SER A 348 25.24 -16.27 -10.75
#